data_c004a7fce6fcbcb1aea1f91625af7ffd
#
_entry.id   c004a7fce6fcbcb1aea1f91625af7ffd
#
_cell.length_a   1.000
_cell.length_b   1.000
_cell.length_c   1.000
_cell.angle_alpha   90.00
_cell.angle_beta   90.00
_cell.angle_gamma   90.00
#
_symmetry.space_group_name_H-M   'P 1'
#
loop_
_entity.id
_entity.type
_entity.pdbx_description
1 polymer ?
#
loop_
_entity_poly.entity_id
_entity_poly.type
_entity_poly.pdbx_seq_one_letter_code
_entity_poly.pdbx_strand_id
1 'polypeptide(L)'
;MVRRLLAVSALTLAVSGLTAFPAFAECSGGLIEPGHTAALVRTTSLAAWHNGFEHYITGFEFAGKLTSFGYIFPLPGVPSKVQKGGEWTLERLRGEIGEGPLAFKSGDVRFLALAAAPVQILQQVKIDALNVTVVRGGGADVVAWAQKNGFDLSPDAPKVFGRYSDAGAVFALAKYDVAEATASGLTRGQGVVVHFTIPAKAPWMPMRILAFGKTPGQVVDAELFVLTDHRPSFAPVIGSIAGMQVRKNQPASASLLADLRGDRGMSWVPNSGMWFTALNLHARAETVTNDLSIDGGGPVRAVHLVGSPIPVPPGWPFWLTMLVAGVAFVALVRRERRASLS
;
A
#
# COMPACT_ATOMS: atom_id res chain seq x y z
N MET A 1 11.61 -86.89 16.18
CA MET A 1 12.35 -85.66 16.57
C MET A 1 11.96 -84.54 15.62
N VAL A 2 11.10 -83.69 16.06
CA VAL A 2 10.50 -82.59 15.22
C VAL A 2 10.98 -81.26 15.78
N ARG A 3 11.80 -80.56 15.03
CA ARG A 3 12.20 -79.20 15.35
C ARG A 3 11.12 -78.22 14.81
N ARG A 4 10.44 -77.57 15.69
CA ARG A 4 9.50 -76.47 15.36
C ARG A 4 10.34 -75.20 15.23
N LEU A 5 10.35 -74.64 14.03
CA LEU A 5 10.84 -73.32 13.76
C LEU A 5 9.68 -72.30 14.02
N LEU A 6 9.87 -71.46 15.01
CA LEU A 6 9.02 -70.34 15.28
C LEU A 6 9.48 -69.11 14.38
N ALA A 7 8.70 -68.74 13.39
CA ALA A 7 8.88 -67.49 12.65
C ALA A 7 8.32 -66.34 13.47
N VAL A 8 9.18 -65.47 13.93
CA VAL A 8 8.79 -64.19 14.54
C VAL A 8 8.66 -63.18 13.43
N SER A 9 7.40 -62.85 13.10
CA SER A 9 7.11 -61.75 12.18
C SER A 9 7.23 -60.42 12.94
N ALA A 10 8.30 -59.69 12.70
CA ALA A 10 8.46 -58.33 13.16
C ALA A 10 7.61 -57.39 12.31
N LEU A 11 6.48 -56.96 12.85
CA LEU A 11 5.63 -55.91 12.26
C LEU A 11 6.29 -54.55 12.53
N THR A 12 7.04 -54.05 11.58
CA THR A 12 7.58 -52.68 11.60
C THR A 12 6.44 -51.66 11.31
N LEU A 13 5.89 -51.09 12.36
CA LEU A 13 5.03 -49.90 12.23
C LEU A 13 5.89 -48.74 11.75
N ALA A 14 5.78 -48.39 10.47
CA ALA A 14 6.27 -47.13 9.94
C ALA A 14 5.36 -46.00 10.45
N VAL A 15 5.75 -45.38 11.54
CA VAL A 15 5.17 -44.10 11.97
C VAL A 15 5.64 -43.04 10.98
N SER A 16 4.83 -42.81 9.95
CA SER A 16 4.99 -41.64 9.08
C SER A 16 4.69 -40.39 9.92
N GLY A 17 5.73 -39.84 10.51
CA GLY A 17 5.66 -38.53 11.13
C GLY A 17 5.30 -37.51 10.05
N LEU A 18 4.01 -37.14 9.95
CA LEU A 18 3.61 -35.89 9.33
C LEU A 18 4.25 -34.79 10.16
N THR A 19 5.43 -34.33 9.73
CA THR A 19 5.93 -33.02 10.12
C THR A 19 4.98 -32.03 9.50
N ALA A 20 3.99 -31.56 10.28
CA ALA A 20 3.25 -30.38 9.96
C ALA A 20 4.30 -29.26 9.85
N PHE A 21 4.69 -28.92 8.63
CA PHE A 21 5.38 -27.66 8.38
C PHE A 21 4.50 -26.57 8.96
N PRO A 22 5.03 -25.66 9.80
CA PRO A 22 4.24 -24.51 10.20
C PRO A 22 3.77 -23.84 8.92
N ALA A 23 2.45 -23.74 8.73
CA ALA A 23 1.87 -22.92 7.68
C ALA A 23 2.37 -21.51 7.93
N PHE A 24 3.34 -21.06 7.12
CA PHE A 24 3.82 -19.69 7.19
C PHE A 24 2.60 -18.81 6.95
N ALA A 25 2.31 -17.96 7.93
CA ALA A 25 1.23 -16.99 7.83
C ALA A 25 1.56 -16.04 6.67
N GLU A 26 0.85 -16.20 5.56
CA GLU A 26 0.98 -15.32 4.41
C GLU A 26 0.36 -13.97 4.78
N CYS A 27 1.18 -13.00 5.15
CA CYS A 27 0.75 -11.63 5.38
C CYS A 27 0.70 -10.89 4.06
N SER A 28 -0.46 -10.57 3.52
CA SER A 28 -0.43 -9.84 2.25
C SER A 28 -1.61 -8.91 2.01
N GLY A 29 -1.30 -7.69 1.59
CA GLY A 29 -1.85 -7.13 0.38
C GLY A 29 -1.05 -7.56 -0.84
N GLY A 30 -0.46 -8.77 -0.86
CA GLY A 30 0.40 -9.27 -1.92
C GLY A 30 -0.35 -10.20 -2.86
N LEU A 31 -0.06 -10.06 -4.13
CA LEU A 31 -0.58 -10.90 -5.21
C LEU A 31 0.51 -11.91 -5.55
N ILE A 32 0.24 -13.19 -5.34
CA ILE A 32 1.16 -14.27 -5.65
C ILE A 32 0.67 -14.97 -6.90
N GLU A 33 1.55 -15.24 -7.86
CA GLU A 33 1.21 -16.08 -9.00
C GLU A 33 0.91 -17.51 -8.52
N PRO A 34 -0.11 -18.20 -9.07
CA PRO A 34 -0.41 -19.59 -8.72
C PRO A 34 0.79 -20.49 -8.90
N GLY A 35 1.04 -21.34 -7.92
CA GLY A 35 2.13 -22.32 -7.95
C GLY A 35 3.47 -21.83 -7.41
N HIS A 36 3.56 -20.65 -6.84
CA HIS A 36 4.78 -20.11 -6.25
C HIS A 36 4.74 -20.04 -4.71
N THR A 37 5.88 -20.30 -4.09
CA THR A 37 6.05 -20.49 -2.63
C THR A 37 6.61 -19.25 -1.93
N ALA A 38 6.42 -18.05 -2.48
CA ALA A 38 6.77 -16.82 -1.79
C ALA A 38 5.62 -16.40 -0.87
N ALA A 39 5.91 -16.24 0.40
CA ALA A 39 4.96 -15.76 1.40
C ALA A 39 5.42 -14.39 1.91
N LEU A 40 4.49 -13.45 2.03
CA LEU A 40 4.74 -12.21 2.73
C LEU A 40 4.72 -12.49 4.24
N VAL A 41 5.84 -12.27 4.90
CA VAL A 41 6.00 -12.60 6.32
C VAL A 41 5.44 -11.51 7.19
N ARG A 42 5.73 -10.25 6.85
CA ARG A 42 5.34 -9.09 7.65
C ARG A 42 5.25 -7.83 6.82
N THR A 43 4.33 -6.96 7.20
CA THR A 43 4.24 -5.59 6.69
C THR A 43 4.64 -4.62 7.78
N THR A 44 5.55 -3.71 7.47
CA THR A 44 5.91 -2.60 8.35
C THR A 44 5.60 -1.30 7.63
N SER A 45 4.75 -0.45 8.22
CA SER A 45 4.29 0.78 7.58
C SER A 45 4.31 1.96 8.55
N LEU A 46 4.64 3.14 8.02
CA LEU A 46 4.52 4.43 8.69
C LEU A 46 3.50 5.27 7.91
N ALA A 47 2.44 5.73 8.59
CA ALA A 47 1.60 6.84 8.15
C ALA A 47 2.00 8.08 8.95
N ALA A 48 2.75 8.97 8.34
CA ALA A 48 3.16 10.22 8.98
C ALA A 48 2.45 11.40 8.31
N TRP A 49 2.04 12.40 9.11
CA TRP A 49 1.37 13.58 8.59
C TRP A 49 2.01 14.86 9.12
N HIS A 50 2.33 15.75 8.17
CA HIS A 50 2.89 17.06 8.49
C HIS A 50 2.55 18.05 7.36
N ASN A 51 2.14 19.26 7.72
CA ASN A 51 1.91 20.36 6.77
C ASN A 51 1.02 20.01 5.56
N GLY A 52 -0.06 19.23 5.78
CA GLY A 52 -1.02 18.91 4.70
C GLY A 52 -0.63 17.73 3.81
N PHE A 53 0.44 17.02 4.16
CA PHE A 53 0.88 15.85 3.44
C PHE A 53 0.92 14.62 4.34
N GLU A 54 0.37 13.52 3.85
CA GLU A 54 0.65 12.20 4.37
C GLU A 54 1.89 11.62 3.69
N HIS A 55 2.83 11.18 4.49
CA HIS A 55 3.98 10.40 4.09
C HIS A 55 3.73 8.95 4.46
N TYR A 56 3.25 8.18 3.47
CA TYR A 56 3.02 6.75 3.65
C TYR A 56 4.24 5.98 3.20
N ILE A 57 4.93 5.36 4.17
CA ILE A 57 6.17 4.61 3.94
C ILE A 57 5.91 3.17 4.32
N THR A 58 6.15 2.25 3.41
CA THR A 58 5.85 0.84 3.64
C THR A 58 6.95 -0.05 3.07
N GLY A 59 7.26 -1.09 3.81
CA GLY A 59 8.19 -2.13 3.44
C GLY A 59 7.62 -3.52 3.71
N PHE A 60 8.07 -4.50 2.96
CA PHE A 60 7.60 -5.88 3.02
C PHE A 60 8.77 -6.81 3.20
N GLU A 61 8.61 -7.74 4.12
CA GLU A 61 9.47 -8.91 4.25
C GLU A 61 8.77 -10.10 3.61
N PHE A 62 9.49 -10.86 2.81
CA PHE A 62 8.96 -12.07 2.20
C PHE A 62 9.90 -13.27 2.42
N ALA A 63 9.31 -14.46 2.48
CA ALA A 63 10.03 -15.72 2.54
C ALA A 63 9.74 -16.55 1.29
N GLY A 64 10.69 -17.40 0.88
CA GLY A 64 10.53 -18.28 -0.27
C GLY A 64 11.41 -17.91 -1.45
N LYS A 65 11.17 -18.53 -2.61
CA LYS A 65 11.87 -18.20 -3.85
C LYS A 65 11.25 -16.95 -4.46
N LEU A 66 12.09 -16.01 -4.89
CA LEU A 66 11.67 -14.88 -5.69
C LEU A 66 11.13 -15.40 -7.04
N THR A 67 9.83 -15.32 -7.17
CA THR A 67 9.11 -15.45 -8.43
C THR A 67 8.37 -14.14 -8.62
N SER A 68 7.79 -13.87 -9.79
CA SER A 68 7.04 -12.64 -10.03
C SER A 68 5.94 -12.49 -9.00
N PHE A 69 6.07 -11.54 -8.10
CA PHE A 69 5.02 -11.20 -7.16
C PHE A 69 4.78 -9.69 -7.18
N GLY A 70 3.62 -9.28 -6.72
CA GLY A 70 3.26 -7.88 -6.68
C GLY A 70 2.42 -7.51 -5.48
N TYR A 71 2.34 -6.22 -5.19
CA TYR A 71 1.56 -5.65 -4.10
C TYR A 71 0.56 -4.65 -4.63
N ILE A 72 -0.57 -4.55 -3.96
CA ILE A 72 -1.53 -3.47 -4.19
C ILE A 72 -1.73 -2.68 -2.91
N PHE A 73 -1.61 -1.36 -3.03
CA PHE A 73 -1.86 -0.42 -1.96
C PHE A 73 -2.99 0.52 -2.36
N PRO A 74 -4.12 0.51 -1.67
CA PRO A 74 -5.05 1.63 -1.74
C PRO A 74 -4.40 2.85 -1.08
N LEU A 75 -4.50 4.00 -1.74
CA LEU A 75 -4.00 5.28 -1.24
C LEU A 75 -5.16 6.24 -1.07
N PRO A 76 -5.16 7.13 -0.06
CA PRO A 76 -6.27 8.05 0.19
C PRO A 76 -6.42 9.13 -0.90
N GLY A 77 -5.41 9.30 -1.74
CA GLY A 77 -5.39 10.27 -2.82
C GLY A 77 -4.25 10.03 -3.78
N VAL A 78 -4.16 10.89 -4.81
CA VAL A 78 -3.08 10.82 -5.79
C VAL A 78 -1.78 11.29 -5.13
N PRO A 79 -0.74 10.46 -5.08
CA PRO A 79 0.53 10.91 -4.53
C PRO A 79 1.13 12.01 -5.41
N SER A 80 1.63 13.05 -4.80
CA SER A 80 2.43 14.08 -5.48
C SER A 80 3.83 13.55 -5.81
N LYS A 81 4.29 12.55 -5.06
CA LYS A 81 5.59 11.90 -5.25
C LYS A 81 5.55 10.43 -4.84
N VAL A 82 6.16 9.58 -5.66
CA VAL A 82 6.46 8.18 -5.34
C VAL A 82 7.97 8.01 -5.46
N GLN A 83 8.61 7.53 -4.41
CA GLN A 83 10.06 7.39 -4.37
C GLN A 83 10.48 6.19 -3.52
N LYS A 84 11.74 5.82 -3.59
CA LYS A 84 12.32 4.88 -2.65
C LYS A 84 12.33 5.52 -1.26
N GLY A 85 11.79 4.78 -0.27
CA GLY A 85 11.94 5.14 1.14
C GLY A 85 13.35 4.86 1.64
N GLY A 86 13.73 5.49 2.73
CA GLY A 86 14.92 5.13 3.48
C GLY A 86 14.71 3.80 4.20
N GLU A 87 15.74 3.01 4.29
CA GLU A 87 15.73 1.72 4.97
C GLU A 87 15.77 1.93 6.49
N TRP A 88 16.50 2.93 6.91
CA TRP A 88 16.69 3.28 8.31
C TRP A 88 15.42 3.75 9.02
N THR A 89 14.49 4.44 8.31
CA THR A 89 13.25 4.95 8.90
C THR A 89 12.44 3.86 9.61
N LEU A 90 12.13 2.76 8.93
CA LEU A 90 11.33 1.69 9.51
C LEU A 90 12.10 0.92 10.59
N GLU A 91 13.40 0.69 10.39
CA GLU A 91 14.27 0.08 11.40
C GLU A 91 14.36 0.92 12.67
N ARG A 92 14.52 2.23 12.52
CA ARG A 92 14.59 3.16 13.64
C ARG A 92 13.30 3.18 14.46
N LEU A 93 12.14 3.15 13.78
CA LEU A 93 10.83 3.08 14.43
C LEU A 93 10.63 1.76 15.18
N ARG A 94 11.08 0.64 14.62
CA ARG A 94 11.07 -0.67 15.30
C ARG A 94 11.97 -0.68 16.52
N GLY A 95 13.13 -0.08 16.43
CA GLY A 95 14.02 0.09 17.57
C GLY A 95 13.38 0.83 18.76
N GLU A 96 12.44 1.76 18.49
CA GLU A 96 11.68 2.44 19.55
C GLU A 96 10.77 1.50 20.34
N ILE A 97 10.35 0.38 19.77
CA ILE A 97 9.50 -0.62 20.45
C ILE A 97 10.28 -1.88 20.87
N GLY A 98 11.61 -1.88 20.71
CA GLY A 98 12.48 -2.98 21.11
C GLY A 98 12.49 -4.16 20.14
N GLU A 99 12.08 -3.95 18.88
CA GLU A 99 12.10 -4.97 17.82
C GLU A 99 13.45 -4.95 17.08
N GLY A 100 13.84 -6.11 16.52
CA GLY A 100 15.10 -6.25 15.77
C GLY A 100 15.07 -5.58 14.39
N PRO A 101 16.24 -5.49 13.71
CA PRO A 101 16.35 -4.85 12.40
C PRO A 101 15.57 -5.60 11.31
N LEU A 102 15.23 -4.85 10.26
CA LEU A 102 14.60 -5.35 9.04
C LEU A 102 15.66 -5.68 7.98
N ALA A 103 15.33 -6.56 7.02
CA ALA A 103 16.20 -6.85 5.89
C ALA A 103 15.76 -6.08 4.64
N PHE A 104 16.28 -4.88 4.45
CA PHE A 104 16.09 -4.06 3.24
C PHE A 104 17.41 -3.81 2.51
N LYS A 105 17.36 -3.47 1.21
CA LYS A 105 18.55 -3.20 0.40
C LYS A 105 18.40 -1.94 -0.47
N SER A 106 19.53 -1.25 -0.68
CA SER A 106 19.63 -0.01 -1.47
C SER A 106 19.64 -0.23 -2.98
N GLY A 107 19.05 0.69 -3.74
CA GLY A 107 19.10 0.73 -5.22
C GLY A 107 18.54 2.05 -5.80
N ASP A 108 18.41 2.13 -7.14
CA ASP A 108 18.10 3.34 -7.89
C ASP A 108 16.62 3.51 -8.24
N VAL A 109 16.19 4.77 -8.48
CA VAL A 109 14.82 5.12 -8.89
C VAL A 109 14.84 5.60 -10.35
N ARG A 110 13.93 5.07 -11.19
CA ARG A 110 13.71 5.52 -12.57
C ARG A 110 12.25 5.76 -12.85
N PHE A 111 11.94 6.80 -13.63
CA PHE A 111 10.58 7.04 -14.11
C PHE A 111 10.34 6.29 -15.43
N LEU A 112 9.15 5.72 -15.57
CA LEU A 112 8.73 4.99 -16.75
C LEU A 112 7.75 5.82 -17.58
N ALA A 113 7.69 5.59 -18.88
CA ALA A 113 6.73 6.23 -19.77
C ALA A 113 5.32 5.68 -19.51
N LEU A 114 4.30 6.55 -19.53
CA LEU A 114 2.90 6.18 -19.35
C LEU A 114 2.37 5.47 -20.60
N ALA A 115 1.67 4.35 -20.41
CA ALA A 115 0.99 3.61 -21.47
C ALA A 115 -0.53 3.83 -21.42
N ALA A 116 -1.20 3.75 -22.57
CA ALA A 116 -2.66 3.82 -22.62
C ALA A 116 -3.30 2.57 -22.01
N ALA A 117 -4.30 2.75 -21.11
CA ALA A 117 -4.96 1.68 -20.38
C ALA A 117 -6.45 2.00 -20.10
N PRO A 118 -7.31 0.99 -19.82
CA PRO A 118 -8.70 1.21 -19.44
C PRO A 118 -8.86 1.95 -18.10
N VAL A 119 -7.85 1.91 -17.23
CA VAL A 119 -7.73 2.75 -16.02
C VAL A 119 -6.93 4.02 -16.34
N GLN A 120 -7.15 5.07 -15.57
CA GLN A 120 -6.29 6.25 -15.64
C GLN A 120 -4.96 5.95 -14.94
N ILE A 121 -3.89 5.79 -15.70
CA ILE A 121 -2.53 5.71 -15.15
C ILE A 121 -2.09 7.11 -14.75
N LEU A 122 -1.77 7.29 -13.48
CA LEU A 122 -1.40 8.57 -12.89
C LEU A 122 0.11 8.73 -12.80
N GLN A 123 0.82 7.67 -12.44
CA GLN A 123 2.29 7.64 -12.32
C GLN A 123 2.83 6.24 -12.59
N GLN A 124 4.03 6.15 -13.13
CA GLN A 124 4.81 4.92 -13.22
C GLN A 124 6.24 5.20 -12.78
N VAL A 125 6.70 4.46 -11.78
CA VAL A 125 8.03 4.65 -11.17
C VAL A 125 8.67 3.28 -11.01
N LYS A 126 9.93 3.17 -11.37
CA LYS A 126 10.75 2.00 -11.08
C LYS A 126 11.64 2.30 -9.88
N ILE A 127 11.54 1.47 -8.86
CA ILE A 127 12.32 1.57 -7.62
C ILE A 127 13.07 0.24 -7.48
N ASP A 128 14.36 0.24 -7.80
CA ASP A 128 15.15 -0.99 -7.87
C ASP A 128 14.48 -2.03 -8.80
N ALA A 129 14.24 -3.22 -8.30
CA ALA A 129 13.51 -4.27 -8.99
C ALA A 129 11.98 -4.11 -8.91
N LEU A 130 11.45 -3.04 -8.32
CA LEU A 130 10.01 -2.84 -8.11
C LEU A 130 9.44 -1.84 -9.11
N ASN A 131 8.52 -2.27 -9.96
CA ASN A 131 7.78 -1.40 -10.87
C ASN A 131 6.46 -0.98 -10.19
N VAL A 132 6.35 0.30 -9.84
CA VAL A 132 5.17 0.87 -9.17
C VAL A 132 4.34 1.66 -10.18
N THR A 133 3.08 1.27 -10.36
CA THR A 133 2.11 1.99 -11.19
C THR A 133 0.96 2.48 -10.32
N VAL A 134 0.72 3.79 -10.33
CA VAL A 134 -0.43 4.40 -9.64
C VAL A 134 -1.56 4.57 -10.63
N VAL A 135 -2.72 4.00 -10.31
CA VAL A 135 -3.90 4.02 -11.18
C VAL A 135 -5.14 4.52 -10.45
N ARG A 136 -6.05 5.11 -11.21
CA ARG A 136 -7.41 5.43 -10.80
C ARG A 136 -8.39 4.72 -11.73
N GLY A 137 -9.43 4.10 -11.17
CA GLY A 137 -10.48 3.42 -11.91
C GLY A 137 -11.52 2.81 -10.98
N GLY A 138 -12.61 2.32 -11.54
CA GLY A 138 -13.55 1.46 -10.83
C GLY A 138 -12.87 0.16 -10.41
N GLY A 139 -13.37 -0.50 -9.36
CA GLY A 139 -12.76 -1.73 -8.85
C GLY A 139 -12.60 -2.80 -9.93
N ALA A 140 -13.60 -2.99 -10.80
CA ALA A 140 -13.54 -3.93 -11.90
C ALA A 140 -12.48 -3.57 -12.96
N ASP A 141 -12.34 -2.28 -13.27
CA ASP A 141 -11.33 -1.79 -14.24
C ASP A 141 -9.91 -1.99 -13.69
N VAL A 142 -9.71 -1.73 -12.39
CA VAL A 142 -8.42 -1.96 -11.72
C VAL A 142 -8.08 -3.45 -11.72
N VAL A 143 -9.05 -4.32 -11.44
CA VAL A 143 -8.88 -5.79 -11.51
C VAL A 143 -8.48 -6.22 -12.91
N ALA A 144 -9.22 -5.81 -13.93
CA ALA A 144 -8.94 -6.16 -15.32
C ALA A 144 -7.56 -5.66 -15.77
N TRP A 145 -7.20 -4.43 -15.38
CA TRP A 145 -5.88 -3.88 -15.67
C TRP A 145 -4.78 -4.68 -14.98
N ALA A 146 -4.94 -4.99 -13.69
CA ALA A 146 -3.95 -5.73 -12.93
C ALA A 146 -3.73 -7.13 -13.53
N GLN A 147 -4.80 -7.86 -13.84
CA GLN A 147 -4.72 -9.19 -14.50
C GLN A 147 -4.00 -9.12 -15.85
N LYS A 148 -4.32 -8.12 -16.69
CA LYS A 148 -3.64 -7.88 -17.97
C LYS A 148 -2.14 -7.60 -17.80
N ASN A 149 -1.74 -7.03 -16.67
CA ASN A 149 -0.34 -6.73 -16.35
C ASN A 149 0.34 -7.84 -15.54
N GLY A 150 -0.27 -9.05 -15.50
CA GLY A 150 0.33 -10.24 -14.91
C GLY A 150 0.30 -10.25 -13.38
N PHE A 151 -0.73 -9.63 -12.79
CA PHE A 151 -1.07 -9.83 -11.39
C PHE A 151 -2.12 -10.96 -11.32
N ASP A 152 -1.86 -11.97 -10.54
CA ASP A 152 -2.85 -12.99 -10.22
C ASP A 152 -3.63 -12.58 -8.99
N LEU A 153 -4.93 -12.38 -9.17
CA LEU A 153 -5.80 -11.83 -8.15
C LEU A 153 -6.72 -12.92 -7.59
N SER A 154 -6.87 -12.93 -6.27
CA SER A 154 -7.85 -13.79 -5.63
C SER A 154 -9.29 -13.45 -6.08
N PRO A 155 -10.23 -14.41 -6.03
CA PRO A 155 -11.61 -14.22 -6.49
C PRO A 155 -12.37 -13.08 -5.80
N ASP A 156 -11.94 -12.64 -4.63
CA ASP A 156 -12.55 -11.53 -3.88
C ASP A 156 -12.06 -10.13 -4.33
N ALA A 157 -11.09 -10.05 -5.23
CA ALA A 157 -10.52 -8.80 -5.73
C ALA A 157 -11.57 -7.77 -6.20
N PRO A 158 -12.58 -8.11 -7.02
CA PRO A 158 -13.56 -7.14 -7.47
C PRO A 158 -14.33 -6.50 -6.29
N LYS A 159 -14.64 -7.28 -5.26
CA LYS A 159 -15.34 -6.79 -4.07
C LYS A 159 -14.44 -5.90 -3.22
N VAL A 160 -13.19 -6.30 -3.03
CA VAL A 160 -12.22 -5.54 -2.21
C VAL A 160 -11.88 -4.22 -2.89
N PHE A 161 -11.51 -4.24 -4.16
CA PHE A 161 -11.13 -3.04 -4.90
C PHE A 161 -12.32 -2.13 -5.16
N GLY A 162 -13.54 -2.70 -5.39
CA GLY A 162 -14.76 -1.94 -5.49
C GLY A 162 -15.00 -1.05 -4.27
N ARG A 163 -14.86 -1.59 -3.06
CA ARG A 163 -15.03 -0.80 -1.83
C ARG A 163 -14.06 0.36 -1.73
N TYR A 164 -12.80 0.17 -2.12
CA TYR A 164 -11.79 1.23 -2.09
C TYR A 164 -12.05 2.29 -3.16
N SER A 165 -12.37 1.87 -4.40
CA SER A 165 -12.68 2.82 -5.47
C SER A 165 -13.95 3.62 -5.20
N ASP A 166 -14.98 2.99 -4.62
CA ASP A 166 -16.23 3.65 -4.21
C ASP A 166 -15.98 4.69 -3.11
N ALA A 167 -15.01 4.46 -2.25
CA ALA A 167 -14.57 5.43 -1.25
C ALA A 167 -13.69 6.56 -1.85
N GLY A 168 -13.22 6.42 -3.10
CA GLY A 168 -12.40 7.42 -3.77
C GLY A 168 -10.88 7.17 -3.70
N ALA A 169 -10.47 5.99 -3.23
CA ALA A 169 -9.06 5.61 -3.21
C ALA A 169 -8.49 5.48 -4.62
N VAL A 170 -7.21 5.76 -4.77
CA VAL A 170 -6.40 5.34 -5.92
C VAL A 170 -5.57 4.13 -5.54
N PHE A 171 -5.01 3.43 -6.51
CA PHE A 171 -4.27 2.20 -6.25
C PHE A 171 -2.84 2.33 -6.74
N ALA A 172 -1.88 2.02 -5.89
CA ALA A 172 -0.52 1.76 -6.29
C ALA A 172 -0.33 0.24 -6.44
N LEU A 173 -0.01 -0.20 -7.65
CA LEU A 173 0.31 -1.58 -7.96
C LEU A 173 1.82 -1.68 -8.17
N ALA A 174 2.45 -2.48 -7.36
CA ALA A 174 3.89 -2.66 -7.36
C ALA A 174 4.23 -4.10 -7.76
N LYS A 175 4.95 -4.27 -8.86
CA LYS A 175 5.36 -5.59 -9.37
C LYS A 175 6.87 -5.74 -9.30
N TYR A 176 7.32 -6.87 -8.77
CA TYR A 176 8.73 -7.23 -8.69
C TYR A 176 9.24 -7.75 -10.04
N ASP A 177 10.37 -7.21 -10.48
CA ASP A 177 11.16 -7.75 -11.58
C ASP A 177 12.21 -8.70 -11.00
N VAL A 178 11.95 -10.01 -11.12
CA VAL A 178 12.81 -11.03 -10.54
C VAL A 178 14.19 -11.09 -11.19
N ALA A 179 14.26 -10.87 -12.50
CA ALA A 179 15.54 -10.87 -13.21
C ALA A 179 16.43 -9.73 -12.71
N GLU A 180 15.86 -8.56 -12.52
CA GLU A 180 16.57 -7.40 -12.01
C GLU A 180 16.90 -7.52 -10.52
N ALA A 181 15.98 -8.09 -9.72
CA ALA A 181 16.24 -8.40 -8.32
C ALA A 181 17.46 -9.32 -8.17
N THR A 182 17.52 -10.36 -8.99
CA THR A 182 18.64 -11.30 -9.02
C THR A 182 19.93 -10.63 -9.48
N ALA A 183 19.88 -9.84 -10.57
CA ALA A 183 21.03 -9.10 -11.08
C ALA A 183 21.57 -8.07 -10.07
N SER A 184 20.67 -7.47 -9.29
CA SER A 184 21.01 -6.52 -8.21
C SER A 184 21.46 -7.22 -6.93
N GLY A 185 21.51 -8.56 -6.90
CA GLY A 185 21.88 -9.35 -5.72
C GLY A 185 20.90 -9.20 -4.56
N LEU A 186 19.63 -8.92 -4.84
CA LEU A 186 18.56 -8.99 -3.85
C LEU A 186 18.37 -10.45 -3.45
N THR A 187 18.60 -10.75 -2.19
CA THR A 187 18.45 -12.09 -1.63
C THR A 187 17.09 -12.27 -0.98
N ARG A 188 16.75 -13.52 -0.64
CA ARG A 188 15.51 -13.86 0.06
C ARG A 188 15.31 -12.99 1.31
N GLY A 189 14.09 -12.53 1.52
CA GLY A 189 13.69 -11.75 2.69
C GLY A 189 13.94 -10.25 2.60
N GLN A 190 14.63 -9.77 1.55
CA GLN A 190 14.91 -8.34 1.39
C GLN A 190 13.79 -7.66 0.60
N GLY A 191 13.05 -6.77 1.26
CA GLY A 191 12.03 -5.94 0.65
C GLY A 191 12.57 -4.60 0.14
N VAL A 192 11.75 -3.91 -0.63
CA VAL A 192 11.99 -2.52 -1.05
C VAL A 192 11.03 -1.62 -0.28
N VAL A 193 11.56 -0.56 0.31
CA VAL A 193 10.75 0.45 0.99
C VAL A 193 10.26 1.46 -0.03
N VAL A 194 8.94 1.65 -0.09
CA VAL A 194 8.30 2.66 -0.95
C VAL A 194 7.78 3.80 -0.09
N HIS A 195 7.99 5.03 -0.53
CA HIS A 195 7.52 6.24 0.11
C HIS A 195 6.60 7.01 -0.84
N PHE A 196 5.33 7.14 -0.44
CA PHE A 196 4.33 7.96 -1.09
C PHE A 196 4.16 9.27 -0.32
N THR A 197 4.25 10.41 -1.02
CA THR A 197 3.87 11.72 -0.47
C THR A 197 2.51 12.09 -1.04
N ILE A 198 1.49 12.19 -0.20
CA ILE A 198 0.10 12.31 -0.62
C ILE A 198 -0.49 13.59 -0.01
N PRO A 199 -1.00 14.54 -0.79
CA PRO A 199 -1.78 15.65 -0.26
C PRO A 199 -3.00 15.11 0.48
N ALA A 200 -3.08 15.32 1.79
CA ALA A 200 -4.13 14.78 2.64
C ALA A 200 -4.42 15.70 3.82
N LYS A 201 -5.69 15.77 4.26
CA LYS A 201 -6.07 16.55 5.44
C LYS A 201 -5.59 15.90 6.74
N ALA A 202 -5.48 14.59 6.75
CA ALA A 202 -5.04 13.77 7.87
C ALA A 202 -4.62 12.38 7.35
N PRO A 203 -3.82 11.61 8.10
CA PRO A 203 -3.30 10.33 7.64
C PRO A 203 -4.36 9.23 7.66
N TRP A 204 -4.11 8.21 6.85
CA TRP A 204 -4.96 7.03 6.74
C TRP A 204 -4.12 5.78 6.48
N MET A 205 -4.56 4.65 7.03
CA MET A 205 -3.84 3.39 6.89
C MET A 205 -4.78 2.28 6.41
N PRO A 206 -4.56 1.73 5.20
CA PRO A 206 -5.39 0.69 4.61
C PRO A 206 -5.07 -0.66 5.25
N MET A 207 -5.80 -1.04 6.29
CA MET A 207 -5.58 -2.33 6.96
C MET A 207 -6.34 -3.48 6.33
N ARG A 208 -7.55 -3.26 5.81
CA ARG A 208 -8.35 -4.34 5.19
C ARG A 208 -7.65 -5.00 4.01
N ILE A 209 -6.79 -4.26 3.31
CA ILE A 209 -6.03 -4.82 2.19
C ILE A 209 -5.04 -5.90 2.65
N LEU A 210 -4.64 -5.90 3.91
CA LEU A 210 -3.74 -6.90 4.47
C LEU A 210 -4.40 -8.29 4.60
N ALA A 211 -5.73 -8.34 4.60
CA ALA A 211 -6.50 -9.57 4.58
C ALA A 211 -6.86 -10.05 3.17
N PHE A 212 -6.55 -9.25 2.13
CA PHE A 212 -6.86 -9.60 0.75
C PHE A 212 -6.13 -10.87 0.30
N GLY A 213 -6.86 -11.79 -0.33
CA GLY A 213 -6.34 -13.08 -0.80
C GLY A 213 -6.11 -14.12 0.31
N LYS A 214 -6.37 -13.78 1.58
CA LYS A 214 -6.25 -14.71 2.70
C LYS A 214 -7.53 -15.50 2.93
N THR A 215 -7.36 -16.76 3.32
CA THR A 215 -8.47 -17.59 3.77
C THR A 215 -8.79 -17.31 5.25
N PRO A 216 -10.05 -17.57 5.70
CA PRO A 216 -10.40 -17.49 7.10
C PRO A 216 -9.46 -18.30 7.98
N GLY A 217 -9.05 -17.75 9.11
CA GLY A 217 -8.10 -18.36 10.04
C GLY A 217 -6.63 -18.07 9.77
N GLN A 218 -6.25 -17.62 8.58
CA GLN A 218 -4.89 -17.12 8.32
C GLN A 218 -4.64 -15.83 9.11
N VAL A 219 -3.40 -15.66 9.56
CA VAL A 219 -3.01 -14.52 10.40
C VAL A 219 -2.54 -13.37 9.52
N VAL A 220 -2.92 -12.16 9.93
CA VAL A 220 -2.37 -10.89 9.46
C VAL A 220 -1.44 -10.36 10.55
N ASP A 221 -0.16 -10.19 10.22
CA ASP A 221 0.83 -9.55 11.07
C ASP A 221 1.27 -8.23 10.44
N ALA A 222 1.17 -7.14 11.20
CA ALA A 222 1.64 -5.84 10.75
C ALA A 222 2.15 -4.98 11.91
N GLU A 223 3.24 -4.27 11.67
CA GLU A 223 3.75 -3.21 12.52
C GLU A 223 3.39 -1.87 11.89
N LEU A 224 2.59 -1.09 12.60
CA LEU A 224 2.02 0.14 12.10
C LEU A 224 2.49 1.31 12.97
N PHE A 225 3.16 2.26 12.35
CA PHE A 225 3.65 3.46 12.99
C PHE A 225 2.86 4.68 12.51
N VAL A 226 2.58 5.57 13.43
CA VAL A 226 1.91 6.84 13.15
C VAL A 226 2.74 7.96 13.73
N LEU A 227 2.99 9.01 12.94
CA LEU A 227 3.74 10.20 13.35
C LEU A 227 2.95 11.44 12.91
N THR A 228 2.47 12.23 13.86
CA THR A 228 1.56 13.36 13.63
C THR A 228 1.97 14.59 14.42
N ASP A 229 1.53 15.79 14.01
CA ASP A 229 1.85 17.06 14.66
C ASP A 229 1.20 17.19 16.06
N HIS A 230 0.29 16.31 16.43
CA HIS A 230 -0.38 16.27 17.73
C HIS A 230 -0.78 14.83 18.06
N ARG A 231 -1.26 14.60 19.28
CA ARG A 231 -1.77 13.28 19.67
C ARG A 231 -2.97 12.91 18.81
N PRO A 232 -2.89 11.81 18.02
CA PRO A 232 -3.95 11.45 17.08
C PRO A 232 -5.15 10.81 17.77
N SER A 233 -6.32 10.97 17.15
CA SER A 233 -7.50 10.14 17.36
C SER A 233 -7.58 9.05 16.30
N PHE A 234 -8.21 7.92 16.64
CA PHE A 234 -8.31 6.77 15.75
C PHE A 234 -9.77 6.34 15.58
N ALA A 235 -10.15 6.06 14.34
CA ALA A 235 -11.44 5.48 14.00
C ALA A 235 -11.25 4.26 13.06
N PRO A 236 -11.70 3.04 13.44
CA PRO A 236 -12.27 2.71 14.75
C PRO A 236 -11.28 2.92 15.91
N VAL A 237 -11.82 3.03 17.13
CA VAL A 237 -10.97 3.11 18.34
C VAL A 237 -10.09 1.87 18.42
N ILE A 238 -8.81 2.04 18.69
CA ILE A 238 -7.81 0.94 18.65
C ILE A 238 -8.26 -0.28 19.47
N GLY A 239 -8.77 -0.07 20.68
CA GLY A 239 -9.23 -1.17 21.55
C GLY A 239 -10.44 -1.96 21.03
N SER A 240 -11.12 -1.48 19.99
CA SER A 240 -12.22 -2.21 19.33
C SER A 240 -11.77 -3.04 18.13
N ILE A 241 -10.50 -2.93 17.72
CA ILE A 241 -9.95 -3.67 16.59
C ILE A 241 -9.34 -4.97 17.10
N ALA A 242 -9.90 -6.10 16.66
CA ALA A 242 -9.41 -7.42 17.07
C ALA A 242 -7.92 -7.58 16.74
N GLY A 243 -7.13 -8.02 17.71
CA GLY A 243 -5.69 -8.26 17.56
C GLY A 243 -4.82 -7.01 17.46
N MET A 244 -5.40 -5.81 17.56
CA MET A 244 -4.64 -4.56 17.58
C MET A 244 -4.17 -4.21 18.98
N GLN A 245 -2.89 -3.90 19.13
CA GLN A 245 -2.27 -3.50 20.38
C GLN A 245 -1.50 -2.19 20.23
N VAL A 246 -1.63 -1.30 21.21
CA VAL A 246 -0.78 -0.11 21.32
C VAL A 246 0.54 -0.51 21.99
N ARG A 247 1.65 -0.34 21.30
CA ARG A 247 3.01 -0.58 21.82
C ARG A 247 3.60 0.69 22.43
N LYS A 248 3.38 1.84 21.76
CA LYS A 248 3.73 3.18 22.25
C LYS A 248 2.69 4.20 21.83
N ASN A 249 2.52 5.25 22.64
CA ASN A 249 1.66 6.38 22.33
C ASN A 249 2.11 7.59 23.18
N GLN A 250 3.05 8.38 22.63
CA GLN A 250 3.78 9.40 23.38
C GLN A 250 4.32 10.50 22.47
N PRO A 251 4.73 11.67 22.99
CA PRO A 251 5.51 12.63 22.22
C PRO A 251 6.76 11.97 21.63
N ALA A 252 7.06 12.27 20.37
CA ALA A 252 8.28 11.80 19.72
C ALA A 252 9.50 12.49 20.33
N SER A 253 10.54 11.72 20.66
CA SER A 253 11.77 12.28 21.20
C SER A 253 12.54 13.08 20.15
N ALA A 254 13.32 14.06 20.57
CA ALA A 254 14.17 14.85 19.68
C ALA A 254 15.19 13.96 18.95
N SER A 255 15.72 12.91 19.60
CA SER A 255 16.63 11.96 18.94
C SER A 255 15.94 11.15 17.87
N LEU A 256 14.70 10.64 18.12
CA LEU A 256 13.93 9.94 17.10
C LEU A 256 13.71 10.83 15.86
N LEU A 257 13.25 12.07 16.06
CA LEU A 257 13.00 12.99 14.96
C LEU A 257 14.28 13.36 14.20
N ALA A 258 15.40 13.51 14.89
CA ALA A 258 16.71 13.78 14.29
C ALA A 258 17.18 12.59 13.43
N ASP A 259 17.06 11.38 13.96
CA ASP A 259 17.44 10.15 13.26
C ASP A 259 16.58 9.94 12.01
N LEU A 260 15.25 10.10 12.13
CA LEU A 260 14.33 9.99 10.99
C LEU A 260 14.65 11.03 9.92
N ARG A 261 14.88 12.30 10.30
CA ARG A 261 15.19 13.39 9.36
C ARG A 261 16.48 13.15 8.57
N GLY A 262 17.44 12.42 9.14
CA GLY A 262 18.69 12.03 8.50
C GLY A 262 18.52 10.98 7.41
N ASP A 263 17.39 10.28 7.35
CA ASP A 263 17.16 9.23 6.37
C ASP A 263 16.64 9.78 5.03
N ARG A 264 16.77 8.97 4.00
CA ARG A 264 16.38 9.31 2.63
C ARG A 264 14.89 9.69 2.54
N GLY A 265 14.63 10.88 2.01
CA GLY A 265 13.26 11.37 1.79
C GLY A 265 12.53 11.86 3.04
N MET A 266 13.22 11.93 4.19
CA MET A 266 12.64 12.29 5.48
C MET A 266 12.99 13.72 5.93
N SER A 267 13.63 14.54 5.11
CA SER A 267 14.02 15.92 5.43
C SER A 267 12.85 16.85 5.84
N TRP A 268 11.61 16.43 5.58
CA TRP A 268 10.38 17.14 5.96
C TRP A 268 10.07 17.01 7.47
N VAL A 269 10.63 16.00 8.16
CA VAL A 269 10.39 15.77 9.60
C VAL A 269 10.87 16.97 10.41
N PRO A 270 10.03 17.61 11.25
CA PRO A 270 10.42 18.77 12.06
C PRO A 270 11.38 18.39 13.19
N ASN A 271 12.00 19.37 13.79
CA ASN A 271 12.94 19.17 14.90
C ASN A 271 12.26 18.70 16.20
N SER A 272 11.00 19.05 16.37
CA SER A 272 10.20 18.75 17.57
C SER A 272 8.70 18.86 17.27
N GLY A 273 7.87 18.53 18.25
CA GLY A 273 6.42 18.78 18.19
C GLY A 273 5.61 17.69 17.56
N MET A 274 6.20 16.53 17.22
CA MET A 274 5.44 15.40 16.72
C MET A 274 5.05 14.41 17.83
N TRP A 275 3.97 13.67 17.57
CA TRP A 275 3.50 12.58 18.40
C TRP A 275 3.75 11.24 17.72
N PHE A 276 4.28 10.28 18.44
CA PHE A 276 4.61 8.95 17.96
C PHE A 276 3.65 7.91 18.54
N THR A 277 3.01 7.14 17.68
CA THR A 277 2.20 5.98 18.07
C THR A 277 2.69 4.75 17.32
N ALA A 278 2.92 3.67 18.05
CA ALA A 278 3.27 2.37 17.49
C ALA A 278 2.18 1.36 17.82
N LEU A 279 1.70 0.68 16.83
CA LEU A 279 0.64 -0.32 16.88
C LEU A 279 1.16 -1.64 16.33
N ASN A 280 0.72 -2.74 16.91
CA ASN A 280 0.94 -4.07 16.37
C ASN A 280 -0.43 -4.71 16.09
N LEU A 281 -0.59 -5.23 14.88
CA LEU A 281 -1.75 -6.00 14.47
C LEU A 281 -1.34 -7.46 14.36
N HIS A 282 -1.96 -8.32 15.16
CA HIS A 282 -1.88 -9.77 15.05
C HIS A 282 -3.30 -10.32 15.11
N ALA A 283 -3.90 -10.56 13.96
CA ALA A 283 -5.33 -10.84 13.86
C ALA A 283 -5.61 -11.90 12.80
N ARG A 284 -6.74 -12.61 12.94
CA ARG A 284 -7.24 -13.47 11.86
C ARG A 284 -7.76 -12.61 10.71
N ALA A 285 -7.51 -13.02 9.48
CA ALA A 285 -7.85 -12.25 8.27
C ALA A 285 -9.33 -11.83 8.23
N GLU A 286 -10.24 -12.69 8.62
CA GLU A 286 -11.69 -12.42 8.65
C GLU A 286 -12.09 -11.34 9.67
N THR A 287 -11.24 -11.03 10.64
CA THR A 287 -11.51 -9.98 11.63
C THR A 287 -10.94 -8.61 11.22
N VAL A 288 -10.09 -8.55 10.19
CA VAL A 288 -9.51 -7.30 9.69
C VAL A 288 -10.49 -6.65 8.70
N THR A 289 -11.54 -6.06 9.24
CA THR A 289 -12.68 -5.54 8.46
C THR A 289 -12.67 -4.04 8.26
N ASN A 290 -11.78 -3.32 8.94
CA ASN A 290 -11.70 -1.86 8.91
C ASN A 290 -10.31 -1.37 8.50
N ASP A 291 -10.28 -0.20 7.85
CA ASP A 291 -9.08 0.60 7.71
C ASP A 291 -8.97 1.54 8.91
N LEU A 292 -7.78 2.08 9.16
CA LEU A 292 -7.55 2.98 10.26
C LEU A 292 -7.57 4.43 9.76
N SER A 293 -8.62 5.15 10.09
CA SER A 293 -8.68 6.61 9.94
C SER A 293 -7.98 7.25 11.13
N ILE A 294 -7.10 8.19 10.86
CA ILE A 294 -6.35 8.94 11.85
C ILE A 294 -6.80 10.39 11.69
N ASP A 295 -7.33 10.99 12.77
CA ASP A 295 -7.89 12.35 12.76
C ASP A 295 -8.89 12.62 11.62
N GLY A 296 -9.69 11.61 11.26
CA GLY A 296 -10.65 11.69 10.16
C GLY A 296 -10.05 11.57 8.76
N GLY A 297 -8.80 11.14 8.64
CA GLY A 297 -8.15 10.86 7.35
C GLY A 297 -8.80 9.69 6.63
N GLY A 298 -8.65 9.69 5.30
CA GLY A 298 -9.16 8.65 4.43
C GLY A 298 -9.34 9.11 3.00
N PRO A 299 -9.70 8.18 2.10
CA PRO A 299 -10.00 8.51 0.72
C PRO A 299 -11.14 9.52 0.63
N VAL A 300 -10.98 10.51 -0.22
CA VAL A 300 -12.02 11.50 -0.50
C VAL A 300 -12.61 11.17 -1.85
N ARG A 301 -13.89 10.82 -1.86
CA ARG A 301 -14.64 10.63 -3.11
C ARG A 301 -14.56 11.93 -3.91
N ALA A 302 -13.94 11.90 -5.08
CA ALA A 302 -14.01 13.01 -6.00
C ALA A 302 -15.50 13.19 -6.35
N VAL A 303 -16.11 14.27 -5.87
CA VAL A 303 -17.41 14.67 -6.37
C VAL A 303 -17.13 15.09 -7.81
N HIS A 304 -17.38 14.18 -8.76
CA HIS A 304 -17.60 14.62 -10.12
C HIS A 304 -18.81 15.54 -10.06
N LEU A 305 -18.56 16.83 -10.05
CA LEU A 305 -19.53 17.76 -10.55
C LEU A 305 -19.71 17.37 -12.03
N VAL A 306 -20.57 16.40 -12.27
CA VAL A 306 -21.20 16.27 -13.58
C VAL A 306 -21.88 17.62 -13.74
N GLY A 307 -21.22 18.51 -14.44
CA GLY A 307 -21.86 19.72 -14.88
C GLY A 307 -23.09 19.21 -15.63
N SER A 308 -24.26 19.40 -15.04
CA SER A 308 -25.51 19.13 -15.74
C SER A 308 -25.32 19.83 -17.08
N PRO A 309 -25.41 19.14 -18.22
CA PRO A 309 -25.34 19.79 -19.50
C PRO A 309 -26.38 20.90 -19.42
N ILE A 310 -25.98 22.15 -19.60
CA ILE A 310 -26.88 23.26 -19.64
C ILE A 310 -27.96 22.85 -20.66
N PRO A 311 -29.23 22.70 -20.28
CA PRO A 311 -30.24 22.24 -21.20
C PRO A 311 -30.29 23.24 -22.34
N VAL A 312 -29.75 22.91 -23.51
CA VAL A 312 -29.85 23.69 -24.71
C VAL A 312 -31.31 23.54 -25.15
N PRO A 313 -32.09 24.62 -25.17
CA PRO A 313 -33.48 24.56 -25.59
C PRO A 313 -33.55 23.90 -26.98
N PRO A 314 -34.46 22.95 -27.22
CA PRO A 314 -34.62 22.36 -28.53
C PRO A 314 -35.01 23.47 -29.56
N GLY A 315 -34.18 23.63 -30.59
CA GLY A 315 -34.40 24.60 -31.65
C GLY A 315 -33.37 25.76 -31.73
N TRP A 316 -32.38 25.80 -30.88
CA TRP A 316 -31.32 26.79 -31.03
C TRP A 316 -30.38 26.39 -32.18
N PRO A 317 -30.16 27.25 -33.18
CA PRO A 317 -29.27 26.95 -34.29
C PRO A 317 -27.81 26.89 -33.78
N PHE A 318 -27.09 25.87 -34.22
CA PHE A 318 -25.72 25.53 -33.81
C PHE A 318 -24.72 26.70 -33.89
N TRP A 319 -24.96 27.65 -34.83
CA TRP A 319 -24.12 28.86 -34.96
C TRP A 319 -24.26 29.85 -33.81
N LEU A 320 -25.38 29.87 -33.09
CA LEU A 320 -25.59 30.74 -31.92
C LEU A 320 -24.76 30.23 -30.70
N THR A 321 -24.64 28.91 -30.52
CA THR A 321 -23.81 28.35 -29.48
C THR A 321 -22.32 28.58 -29.72
N MET A 322 -21.88 28.56 -30.99
CA MET A 322 -20.52 28.91 -31.38
C MET A 322 -20.23 30.40 -31.20
N LEU A 323 -21.21 31.28 -31.41
CA LEU A 323 -21.05 32.71 -31.24
C LEU A 323 -20.89 33.09 -29.75
N VAL A 324 -21.67 32.45 -28.86
CA VAL A 324 -21.56 32.65 -27.42
C VAL A 324 -20.23 32.14 -26.90
N ALA A 325 -19.79 30.93 -27.36
CA ALA A 325 -18.49 30.38 -27.01
C ALA A 325 -17.33 31.29 -27.51
N GLY A 326 -17.43 31.80 -28.71
CA GLY A 326 -16.45 32.76 -29.27
C GLY A 326 -16.34 34.06 -28.48
N VAL A 327 -17.46 34.63 -28.07
CA VAL A 327 -17.49 35.88 -27.26
C VAL A 327 -16.90 35.63 -25.88
N ALA A 328 -17.23 34.49 -25.25
CA ALA A 328 -16.65 34.11 -23.95
C ALA A 328 -15.14 33.92 -24.04
N PHE A 329 -14.66 33.26 -25.10
CA PHE A 329 -13.22 33.06 -25.32
C PHE A 329 -12.48 34.40 -25.53
N VAL A 330 -13.02 35.32 -26.34
CA VAL A 330 -12.43 36.65 -26.55
C VAL A 330 -12.41 37.47 -25.26
N ALA A 331 -13.44 37.35 -24.42
CA ALA A 331 -13.50 38.04 -23.12
C ALA A 331 -12.43 37.49 -22.15
N LEU A 332 -12.21 36.17 -22.14
CA LEU A 332 -11.20 35.52 -21.33
C LEU A 332 -9.77 35.92 -21.74
N VAL A 333 -9.49 35.93 -23.05
CA VAL A 333 -8.17 36.33 -23.57
C VAL A 333 -7.89 37.80 -23.29
N ARG A 334 -8.93 38.68 -23.39
CA ARG A 334 -8.78 40.11 -23.03
C ARG A 334 -8.53 40.31 -21.54
N ARG A 335 -9.13 39.51 -20.69
CA ARG A 335 -8.92 39.54 -19.23
C ARG A 335 -7.50 39.17 -18.85
N GLU A 336 -6.97 38.10 -19.45
CA GLU A 336 -5.59 37.66 -19.23
C GLU A 336 -4.55 38.68 -19.70
N ARG A 337 -4.77 39.30 -20.88
CA ARG A 337 -3.89 40.36 -21.37
C ARG A 337 -3.89 41.64 -20.51
N ARG A 338 -5.00 41.93 -19.80
CA ARG A 338 -5.03 43.07 -18.85
C ARG A 338 -4.32 42.73 -17.53
N ALA A 339 -4.34 41.45 -17.10
CA ALA A 339 -3.67 41.03 -15.91
C ALA A 339 -2.13 40.88 -16.08
N SER A 340 -1.64 40.82 -17.33
CA SER A 340 -0.21 40.78 -17.63
C SER A 340 0.44 42.12 -17.87
N LEU A 341 -0.33 43.21 -17.81
CA LEU A 341 0.10 44.63 -18.04
C LEU A 341 -0.03 45.49 -16.76
N SER A 342 -0.45 44.91 -15.64
CA SER A 342 -0.44 45.47 -14.29
C SER A 342 0.62 44.78 -13.42
#